data_17233635c31182c8d1be439717f48476
#
_entry.id   17233635c31182c8d1be439717f48476
#
_cell.length_a   1.000
_cell.length_b   1.000
_cell.length_c   1.000
_cell.angle_alpha   90.00
_cell.angle_beta   90.00
_cell.angle_gamma   90.00
#
_symmetry.space_group_name_H-M   'P 1'
#
loop_
_entity.id
_entity.type
_entity.pdbx_description
1 polymer ?
#
loop_
_entity_poly.entity_id
_entity_poly.type
_entity_poly.pdbx_seq_one_letter_code
_entity_poly.pdbx_strand_id
1 'polypeptide(L)'
;MSETELLEGKRILLVDDEPDVLDTLADLLAMCKTVKAPNFKAAKGFLETEYFDMTILDIMGVEGFQLLEIATQREVTAVMLTAHALSPDNIVKSYKEGAASYLPKEEMVNIAAFLNDILDAKEQGKSTWGRWYDKLGSFFEKKFGQDWQKDEKEFWENFPYY
;
A
#
# COMPACT_ATOMS: atom_id res chain seq x y z
N MET A 1 -10.06 3.01 -21.60
CA MET A 1 -10.33 2.54 -20.23
C MET A 1 -9.97 3.62 -19.22
N SER A 2 -10.76 3.74 -18.19
CA SER A 2 -10.52 4.66 -17.10
C SER A 2 -9.33 4.18 -16.26
N GLU A 3 -8.55 5.10 -15.68
CA GLU A 3 -7.45 4.77 -14.75
C GLU A 3 -7.92 4.09 -13.47
N THR A 4 -9.24 4.04 -13.23
CA THR A 4 -9.83 3.49 -12.00
C THR A 4 -10.85 2.39 -12.27
N GLU A 5 -10.92 1.90 -13.51
CA GLU A 5 -11.95 0.93 -13.92
C GLU A 5 -11.93 -0.35 -13.08
N LEU A 6 -10.74 -0.87 -12.75
CA LEU A 6 -10.62 -2.10 -11.98
C LEU A 6 -11.05 -1.95 -10.52
N LEU A 7 -11.11 -0.71 -10.02
CA LEU A 7 -11.49 -0.43 -8.64
C LEU A 7 -12.99 -0.43 -8.40
N GLU A 8 -13.80 -0.33 -9.46
CA GLU A 8 -15.25 -0.22 -9.32
C GLU A 8 -15.81 -1.36 -8.47
N GLY A 9 -16.46 -1.01 -7.36
CA GLY A 9 -17.11 -1.96 -6.46
C GLY A 9 -16.17 -2.78 -5.57
N LYS A 10 -14.86 -2.56 -5.62
CA LYS A 10 -13.91 -3.29 -4.76
C LYS A 10 -14.09 -2.90 -3.30
N ARG A 11 -14.00 -3.90 -2.41
CA ARG A 11 -14.06 -3.64 -0.96
C ARG A 11 -12.66 -3.37 -0.43
N ILE A 12 -12.47 -2.21 0.18
CA ILE A 12 -11.15 -1.77 0.67
C ILE A 12 -11.26 -1.36 2.13
N LEU A 13 -10.42 -1.95 2.97
CA LEU A 13 -10.28 -1.57 4.37
C LEU A 13 -9.22 -0.46 4.48
N LEU A 14 -9.63 0.67 5.05
CA LEU A 14 -8.74 1.82 5.25
C LEU A 14 -8.36 1.88 6.72
N VAL A 15 -7.06 1.82 7.02
CA VAL A 15 -6.55 1.75 8.40
C VAL A 15 -5.57 2.89 8.65
N ASP A 16 -5.96 3.82 9.51
CA ASP A 16 -5.13 4.96 9.91
C ASP A 16 -5.70 5.53 11.21
N ASP A 17 -4.85 6.01 12.10
CA ASP A 17 -5.31 6.62 13.36
C ASP A 17 -5.71 8.08 13.20
N GLU A 18 -5.49 8.68 12.02
CA GLU A 18 -5.88 10.04 11.70
C GLU A 18 -7.23 10.05 10.97
N PRO A 19 -8.32 10.54 11.61
CA PRO A 19 -9.64 10.55 10.97
C PRO A 19 -9.68 11.28 9.63
N ASP A 20 -8.91 12.38 9.51
CA ASP A 20 -8.87 13.16 8.28
C ASP A 20 -8.31 12.34 7.11
N VAL A 21 -7.32 11.48 7.38
CA VAL A 21 -6.76 10.60 6.36
C VAL A 21 -7.80 9.58 5.89
N LEU A 22 -8.52 8.97 6.84
CA LEU A 22 -9.58 8.01 6.52
C LEU A 22 -10.66 8.64 5.65
N ASP A 23 -11.09 9.86 6.00
CA ASP A 23 -12.12 10.58 5.25
C ASP A 23 -11.64 10.94 3.85
N THR A 24 -10.39 11.41 3.73
CA THR A 24 -9.81 11.77 2.44
C THR A 24 -9.68 10.55 1.54
N LEU A 25 -9.19 9.43 2.08
CA LEU A 25 -9.09 8.19 1.30
C LEU A 25 -10.46 7.71 0.83
N ALA A 26 -11.48 7.76 1.70
CA ALA A 26 -12.82 7.35 1.33
C ALA A 26 -13.37 8.21 0.19
N ASP A 27 -13.13 9.52 0.22
CA ASP A 27 -13.55 10.43 -0.83
C ASP A 27 -12.83 10.14 -2.16
N LEU A 28 -11.51 9.91 -2.09
CA LEU A 28 -10.70 9.61 -3.27
C LEU A 28 -11.06 8.25 -3.88
N LEU A 29 -11.61 7.35 -3.09
CA LEU A 29 -11.98 6.00 -3.49
C LEU A 29 -13.50 5.80 -3.52
N ALA A 30 -14.24 6.86 -3.91
CA ALA A 30 -15.71 6.83 -3.91
C ALA A 30 -16.31 5.74 -4.81
N MET A 31 -15.57 5.27 -5.83
CA MET A 31 -15.99 4.17 -6.69
C MET A 31 -15.90 2.80 -5.99
N CYS A 32 -15.25 2.73 -4.85
CA CYS A 32 -15.06 1.51 -4.08
C CYS A 32 -16.04 1.45 -2.90
N LYS A 33 -16.10 0.28 -2.28
CA LYS A 33 -16.82 0.09 -1.01
C LYS A 33 -15.77 0.13 0.10
N THR A 34 -15.64 1.27 0.77
CA THR A 34 -14.61 1.45 1.79
C THR A 34 -15.15 1.24 3.20
N VAL A 35 -14.30 0.69 4.06
CA VAL A 35 -14.56 0.53 5.49
C VAL A 35 -13.40 1.18 6.24
N LYS A 36 -13.69 2.00 7.23
CA LYS A 36 -12.68 2.73 8.01
C LYS A 36 -12.39 2.01 9.32
N ALA A 37 -11.11 1.86 9.64
CA ALA A 37 -10.66 1.29 10.91
C ALA A 37 -9.64 2.25 11.53
N PRO A 38 -9.94 2.89 12.67
CA PRO A 38 -9.07 3.90 13.25
C PRO A 38 -7.96 3.36 14.13
N ASN A 39 -7.92 2.05 14.36
CA ASN A 39 -6.93 1.45 15.24
C ASN A 39 -6.71 -0.04 14.90
N PHE A 40 -5.69 -0.61 15.52
CA PHE A 40 -5.31 -2.01 15.29
C PHE A 40 -6.46 -2.98 15.60
N LYS A 41 -7.11 -2.80 16.74
CA LYS A 41 -8.17 -3.73 17.18
C LYS A 41 -9.32 -3.79 16.17
N ALA A 42 -9.78 -2.62 15.72
CA ALA A 42 -10.85 -2.55 14.73
C ALA A 42 -10.43 -3.20 13.41
N ALA A 43 -9.23 -2.86 12.92
CA ALA A 43 -8.72 -3.40 11.67
C ALA A 43 -8.56 -4.92 11.73
N LYS A 44 -7.99 -5.43 12.81
CA LYS A 44 -7.85 -6.88 13.01
C LYS A 44 -9.21 -7.58 12.98
N GLY A 45 -10.18 -7.01 13.70
CA GLY A 45 -11.54 -7.56 13.71
C GLY A 45 -12.15 -7.64 12.33
N PHE A 46 -12.04 -6.58 11.54
CA PHE A 46 -12.54 -6.56 10.17
C PHE A 46 -11.83 -7.59 9.29
N LEU A 47 -10.50 -7.64 9.34
CA LEU A 47 -9.74 -8.58 8.53
C LEU A 47 -10.07 -10.03 8.85
N GLU A 48 -10.37 -10.33 10.11
CA GLU A 48 -10.67 -11.70 10.55
C GLU A 48 -12.11 -12.14 10.24
N THR A 49 -13.04 -11.20 10.07
CA THR A 49 -14.47 -11.51 9.97
C THR A 49 -15.12 -11.14 8.64
N GLU A 50 -14.49 -10.29 7.83
CA GLU A 50 -15.08 -9.81 6.58
C GLU A 50 -14.11 -9.96 5.41
N TYR A 51 -14.66 -10.07 4.21
CA TYR A 51 -13.87 -10.13 2.99
C TYR A 51 -13.48 -8.73 2.52
N PHE A 52 -12.20 -8.58 2.12
CA PHE A 52 -11.71 -7.37 1.47
C PHE A 52 -10.86 -7.74 0.26
N ASP A 53 -11.00 -6.98 -0.81
CA ASP A 53 -10.12 -7.11 -1.98
C ASP A 53 -8.74 -6.52 -1.68
N MET A 54 -8.71 -5.41 -0.95
CA MET A 54 -7.48 -4.70 -0.61
C MET A 54 -7.60 -4.07 0.77
N THR A 55 -6.45 -3.75 1.35
CA THR A 55 -6.40 -2.91 2.57
C THR A 55 -5.25 -1.91 2.44
N ILE A 56 -5.49 -0.69 2.92
CA ILE A 56 -4.48 0.36 2.98
C ILE A 56 -4.12 0.53 4.45
N LEU A 57 -2.84 0.32 4.78
CA LEU A 57 -2.37 0.26 6.15
C LEU A 57 -1.36 1.36 6.44
N ASP A 58 -1.63 2.20 7.45
CA ASP A 58 -0.61 3.07 8.01
C ASP A 58 0.38 2.21 8.80
N ILE A 59 1.66 2.55 8.76
CA ILE A 59 2.69 1.77 9.47
C ILE A 59 2.68 2.06 10.96
N MET A 60 2.66 3.34 11.33
CA MET A 60 2.68 3.75 12.75
C MET A 60 1.28 4.08 13.23
N GLY A 61 1.08 3.96 14.54
CA GLY A 61 -0.19 4.30 15.17
C GLY A 61 -1.23 3.18 15.16
N VAL A 62 -1.15 2.27 14.19
CA VAL A 62 -2.09 1.15 14.06
C VAL A 62 -1.39 -0.21 13.96
N GLU A 63 -0.09 -0.23 14.22
CA GLU A 63 0.74 -1.44 14.12
C GLU A 63 0.64 -2.08 12.73
N GLY A 64 0.92 -1.27 11.71
CA GLY A 64 0.71 -1.63 10.31
C GLY A 64 1.39 -2.92 9.85
N PHE A 65 2.59 -3.22 10.34
CA PHE A 65 3.28 -4.46 9.95
C PHE A 65 2.61 -5.71 10.54
N GLN A 66 2.04 -5.61 11.72
CA GLN A 66 1.27 -6.73 12.29
C GLN A 66 -0.02 -6.95 11.49
N LEU A 67 -0.68 -5.86 11.06
CA LEU A 67 -1.85 -5.96 10.21
C LEU A 67 -1.50 -6.51 8.82
N LEU A 68 -0.32 -6.16 8.30
CA LEU A 68 0.17 -6.70 7.04
C LEU A 68 0.29 -8.22 7.11
N GLU A 69 0.82 -8.74 8.21
CA GLU A 69 0.91 -10.18 8.42
C GLU A 69 -0.48 -10.84 8.37
N ILE A 70 -1.45 -10.26 9.06
CA ILE A 70 -2.83 -10.78 9.06
C ILE A 70 -3.42 -10.72 7.65
N ALA A 71 -3.26 -9.60 6.95
CA ALA A 71 -3.78 -9.44 5.60
C ALA A 71 -3.17 -10.47 4.65
N THR A 72 -1.86 -10.69 4.75
CA THR A 72 -1.16 -11.66 3.92
C THR A 72 -1.67 -13.08 4.17
N GLN A 73 -1.89 -13.45 5.44
CA GLN A 73 -2.44 -14.76 5.79
C GLN A 73 -3.87 -14.94 5.26
N ARG A 74 -4.62 -13.87 5.15
CA ARG A 74 -6.00 -13.86 4.64
C ARG A 74 -6.09 -13.64 3.14
N GLU A 75 -4.94 -13.54 2.47
CA GLU A 75 -4.85 -13.29 1.02
C GLU A 75 -5.50 -11.97 0.61
N VAL A 76 -5.44 -10.95 1.48
CA VAL A 76 -5.88 -9.60 1.18
C VAL A 76 -4.68 -8.80 0.67
N THR A 77 -4.82 -8.19 -0.49
CA THR A 77 -3.76 -7.35 -1.07
C THR A 77 -3.58 -6.10 -0.20
N ALA A 78 -2.39 -5.94 0.38
CA ALA A 78 -2.10 -4.85 1.30
C ALA A 78 -1.16 -3.82 0.69
N VAL A 79 -1.46 -2.55 0.95
CA VAL A 79 -0.68 -1.40 0.52
C VAL A 79 -0.30 -0.60 1.76
N MET A 80 0.99 -0.32 1.93
CA MET A 80 1.45 0.53 3.03
C MET A 80 1.37 2.00 2.61
N LEU A 81 0.81 2.83 3.47
CA LEU A 81 0.67 4.28 3.22
C LEU A 81 1.15 5.02 4.45
N THR A 82 2.23 5.80 4.34
CA THR A 82 2.86 6.38 5.53
C THR A 82 3.43 7.77 5.30
N ALA A 83 3.44 8.59 6.36
CA ALA A 83 4.13 9.87 6.40
C ALA A 83 5.35 9.80 7.31
N HIS A 84 5.18 9.18 8.48
CA HIS A 84 6.19 9.21 9.55
C HIS A 84 7.20 8.08 9.50
N ALA A 85 6.90 7.02 8.78
CA ALA A 85 7.76 5.85 8.68
C ALA A 85 8.38 5.70 7.28
N LEU A 86 8.57 6.83 6.56
CA LEU A 86 9.24 6.83 5.27
C LEU A 86 10.73 6.54 5.47
N SER A 87 11.19 5.37 5.05
CA SER A 87 12.61 5.01 5.09
C SER A 87 12.88 3.87 4.09
N PRO A 88 14.12 3.77 3.58
CA PRO A 88 14.48 2.63 2.74
C PRO A 88 14.28 1.29 3.44
N ASP A 89 14.58 1.21 4.74
CA ASP A 89 14.40 -0.01 5.52
C ASP A 89 12.94 -0.46 5.57
N ASN A 90 12.02 0.48 5.72
CA ASN A 90 10.58 0.16 5.75
C ASN A 90 10.05 -0.25 4.37
N ILE A 91 10.63 0.26 3.28
CA ILE A 91 10.31 -0.22 1.95
C ILE A 91 10.69 -1.69 1.81
N VAL A 92 11.93 -2.03 2.18
CA VAL A 92 12.43 -3.41 2.12
C VAL A 92 11.58 -4.33 3.00
N LYS A 93 11.29 -3.89 4.22
CA LYS A 93 10.46 -4.66 5.15
C LYS A 93 9.05 -4.91 4.58
N SER A 94 8.43 -3.88 4.02
CA SER A 94 7.11 -4.00 3.42
C SER A 94 7.09 -5.03 2.31
N TYR A 95 8.10 -4.99 1.43
CA TYR A 95 8.23 -5.98 0.36
C TYR A 95 8.37 -7.39 0.93
N LYS A 96 9.31 -7.58 1.86
CA LYS A 96 9.62 -8.91 2.42
C LYS A 96 8.43 -9.51 3.17
N GLU A 97 7.60 -8.68 3.79
CA GLU A 97 6.45 -9.14 4.57
C GLU A 97 5.16 -9.24 3.76
N GLY A 98 5.24 -9.03 2.45
CA GLY A 98 4.14 -9.35 1.54
C GLY A 98 3.26 -8.21 1.09
N ALA A 99 3.62 -6.95 1.37
CA ALA A 99 2.86 -5.82 0.85
C ALA A 99 2.99 -5.74 -0.67
N ALA A 100 1.94 -5.25 -1.32
CA ALA A 100 1.95 -5.05 -2.76
C ALA A 100 2.59 -3.73 -3.18
N SER A 101 2.65 -2.75 -2.27
CA SER A 101 3.21 -1.43 -2.55
C SER A 101 3.48 -0.66 -1.26
N TYR A 102 4.20 0.45 -1.39
CA TYR A 102 4.58 1.33 -0.29
C TYR A 102 4.44 2.77 -0.79
N LEU A 103 3.47 3.50 -0.26
CA LEU A 103 3.12 4.81 -0.77
C LEU A 103 3.34 5.90 0.28
N PRO A 104 3.97 7.03 -0.09
CA PRO A 104 4.04 8.18 0.79
C PRO A 104 2.69 8.89 0.85
N LYS A 105 2.29 9.39 2.02
CA LYS A 105 1.05 10.15 2.16
C LYS A 105 1.04 11.42 1.30
N GLU A 106 2.22 11.92 0.94
CA GLU A 106 2.34 13.05 0.01
C GLU A 106 1.72 12.76 -1.35
N GLU A 107 1.68 11.48 -1.75
CA GLU A 107 1.10 11.03 -3.03
C GLU A 107 -0.33 10.51 -2.89
N MET A 108 -0.96 10.71 -1.74
CA MET A 108 -2.29 10.17 -1.45
C MET A 108 -3.35 10.63 -2.46
N VAL A 109 -3.21 11.81 -3.02
CA VAL A 109 -4.14 12.32 -4.04
C VAL A 109 -4.25 11.39 -5.25
N ASN A 110 -3.20 10.62 -5.53
CA ASN A 110 -3.14 9.69 -6.65
C ASN A 110 -3.46 8.24 -6.26
N ILE A 111 -4.05 8.03 -5.07
CA ILE A 111 -4.24 6.68 -4.53
C ILE A 111 -5.04 5.77 -5.48
N ALA A 112 -6.08 6.28 -6.10
CA ALA A 112 -6.90 5.46 -6.98
C ALA A 112 -6.10 4.91 -8.17
N ALA A 113 -5.26 5.74 -8.78
CA ALA A 113 -4.41 5.31 -9.88
C ALA A 113 -3.39 4.26 -9.45
N PHE A 114 -2.78 4.44 -8.27
CA PHE A 114 -1.83 3.46 -7.73
C PHE A 114 -2.50 2.11 -7.47
N LEU A 115 -3.68 2.11 -6.85
CA LEU A 115 -4.40 0.86 -6.57
C LEU A 115 -4.84 0.17 -7.86
N ASN A 116 -5.31 0.94 -8.84
CA ASN A 116 -5.68 0.37 -10.12
C ASN A 116 -4.49 -0.30 -10.81
N ASP A 117 -3.30 0.32 -10.74
CA ASP A 117 -2.09 -0.28 -11.27
C ASP A 117 -1.74 -1.60 -10.60
N ILE A 118 -1.94 -1.69 -9.30
CA ILE A 118 -1.69 -2.93 -8.55
C ILE A 118 -2.61 -4.05 -9.07
N LEU A 119 -3.89 -3.75 -9.24
CA LEU A 119 -4.86 -4.73 -9.76
C LEU A 119 -4.54 -5.11 -11.20
N ASP A 120 -4.16 -4.14 -12.03
CA ASP A 120 -3.78 -4.41 -13.42
C ASP A 120 -2.54 -5.30 -13.50
N ALA A 121 -1.51 -5.01 -12.71
CA ALA A 121 -0.32 -5.83 -12.66
C ALA A 121 -0.64 -7.28 -12.27
N LYS A 122 -1.49 -7.46 -11.27
CA LYS A 122 -1.92 -8.79 -10.82
C LYS A 122 -2.68 -9.54 -11.91
N GLU A 123 -3.58 -8.87 -12.62
CA GLU A 123 -4.31 -9.49 -13.73
C GLU A 123 -3.38 -9.95 -14.85
N GLN A 124 -2.33 -9.17 -15.12
CA GLN A 124 -1.37 -9.48 -16.17
C GLN A 124 -0.24 -10.40 -15.73
N GLY A 125 -0.24 -10.83 -14.46
CA GLY A 125 0.84 -11.65 -13.91
C GLY A 125 2.17 -10.92 -13.80
N LYS A 126 2.15 -9.59 -13.71
CA LYS A 126 3.34 -8.75 -13.59
C LYS A 126 3.59 -8.34 -12.14
N SER A 127 4.82 -7.92 -11.85
CA SER A 127 5.19 -7.45 -10.52
C SER A 127 4.50 -6.14 -10.16
N THR A 128 3.79 -6.11 -9.01
CA THR A 128 3.24 -4.86 -8.49
C THR A 128 4.36 -3.90 -8.10
N TRP A 129 5.49 -4.44 -7.63
CA TRP A 129 6.64 -3.63 -7.21
C TRP A 129 7.42 -3.06 -8.40
N GLY A 130 7.39 -3.71 -9.55
CA GLY A 130 7.92 -3.13 -10.78
C GLY A 130 7.18 -1.86 -11.15
N ARG A 131 5.84 -1.90 -11.10
CA ARG A 131 5.00 -0.72 -11.34
C ARG A 131 5.27 0.38 -10.31
N TRP A 132 5.43 0.00 -9.03
CA TRP A 132 5.77 0.92 -7.96
C TRP A 132 7.08 1.66 -8.26
N TYR A 133 8.12 0.91 -8.64
CA TYR A 133 9.43 1.51 -8.91
C TYR A 133 9.37 2.48 -10.10
N ASP A 134 8.66 2.10 -11.16
CA ASP A 134 8.49 2.97 -12.33
C ASP A 134 7.87 4.32 -11.97
N LYS A 135 6.92 4.34 -11.05
CA LYS A 135 6.21 5.56 -10.67
C LYS A 135 6.88 6.34 -9.55
N LEU A 136 7.47 5.66 -8.59
CA LEU A 136 7.96 6.27 -7.35
C LEU A 136 9.45 6.21 -7.13
N GLY A 137 10.21 5.52 -7.98
CA GLY A 137 11.66 5.44 -7.83
C GLY A 137 12.31 6.82 -7.75
N SER A 138 11.93 7.72 -8.63
CA SER A 138 12.45 9.10 -8.64
C SER A 138 12.05 9.89 -7.39
N PHE A 139 10.84 9.68 -6.88
CA PHE A 139 10.40 10.31 -5.64
C PHE A 139 11.31 9.92 -4.48
N PHE A 140 11.57 8.63 -4.32
CA PHE A 140 12.41 8.15 -3.23
C PHE A 140 13.87 8.52 -3.41
N GLU A 141 14.36 8.58 -4.65
CA GLU A 141 15.72 9.08 -4.92
C GLU A 141 15.88 10.53 -4.44
N LYS A 142 14.90 11.38 -4.69
CA LYS A 142 14.90 12.76 -4.20
C LYS A 142 14.79 12.85 -2.69
N LYS A 143 14.01 11.96 -2.08
CA LYS A 143 13.76 11.97 -0.63
C LYS A 143 14.95 11.45 0.16
N PHE A 144 15.60 10.38 -0.32
CA PHE A 144 16.66 9.66 0.42
C PHE A 144 18.06 9.87 -0.16
N GLY A 145 18.20 10.48 -1.34
CA GLY A 145 19.48 10.65 -2.04
C GLY A 145 19.71 9.58 -3.10
N GLN A 146 20.70 9.81 -3.98
CA GLN A 146 20.96 8.93 -5.12
C GLN A 146 21.36 7.51 -4.71
N ASP A 147 21.99 7.37 -3.55
CA ASP A 147 22.53 6.08 -3.09
C ASP A 147 21.61 5.40 -2.06
N TRP A 148 20.30 5.72 -2.09
CA TRP A 148 19.38 5.22 -1.06
C TRP A 148 19.24 3.70 -1.06
N GLN A 149 19.57 3.02 -2.15
CA GLN A 149 19.47 1.57 -2.27
C GLN A 149 20.74 0.81 -1.87
N LYS A 150 21.84 1.53 -1.56
CA LYS A 150 23.15 0.89 -1.38
C LYS A 150 23.26 -0.02 -0.17
N ASP A 151 22.54 0.27 0.92
CA ASP A 151 22.64 -0.49 2.16
C ASP A 151 22.00 -1.87 2.08
N GLU A 152 21.15 -2.08 1.08
CA GLU A 152 20.49 -3.36 0.82
C GLU A 152 20.77 -3.78 -0.63
N LYS A 153 22.04 -3.74 -1.02
CA LYS A 153 22.45 -3.98 -2.40
C LYS A 153 21.95 -5.30 -2.95
N GLU A 154 22.12 -6.38 -2.20
CA GLU A 154 21.69 -7.70 -2.63
C GLU A 154 20.17 -7.75 -2.88
N PHE A 155 19.40 -7.12 -1.99
CA PHE A 155 17.94 -7.01 -2.16
C PHE A 155 17.61 -6.32 -3.48
N TRP A 156 18.23 -5.17 -3.73
CA TRP A 156 17.90 -4.39 -4.92
C TRP A 156 18.39 -5.03 -6.22
N GLU A 157 19.48 -5.80 -6.18
CA GLU A 157 19.94 -6.56 -7.34
C GLU A 157 18.94 -7.64 -7.75
N ASN A 158 18.17 -8.18 -6.82
CA ASN A 158 17.17 -9.22 -7.06
C ASN A 158 15.74 -8.68 -7.08
N PHE A 159 15.57 -7.36 -7.05
CA PHE A 159 14.27 -6.72 -6.99
C PHE A 159 13.50 -6.94 -8.30
N PRO A 160 12.19 -7.26 -8.21
CA PRO A 160 11.38 -7.55 -9.41
C PRO A 160 10.92 -6.26 -10.11
N TYR A 161 11.82 -5.62 -10.84
CA TYR A 161 11.53 -4.38 -11.57
C TYR A 161 10.50 -4.55 -12.69
N TYR A 162 10.25 -5.76 -13.12
CA TYR A 162 9.36 -6.07 -14.25
C TYR A 162 8.16 -6.88 -13.84
#